data_33ea4af38d670a29e8f1b8a400afb7c3
#
_entry.id   33ea4af38d670a29e8f1b8a400afb7c3
#
_cell.length_a   1.000
_cell.length_b   1.000
_cell.length_c   1.000
_cell.angle_alpha   90.00
_cell.angle_beta   90.00
_cell.angle_gamma   90.00
#
_symmetry.space_group_name_H-M   'P 1'
#
loop_
_entity.id
_entity.type
_entity.pdbx_description
1 polymer ?
#
loop_
_entity_poly.entity_id
_entity_poly.type
_entity_poly.pdbx_seq_one_letter_code
_entity_poly.pdbx_strand_id
1 'polypeptide(L)'
;MTGAVLDGTNLKVTNAGTVKLLATIKDGKKTGVDFTQEFTVIVKAADYTKVTEALALIPEDMGRYTEESAAAVQKAKDAVKENLPSAEQETVNGYAAAIQTAVNALTLLGADYTEVDAVLAKVPGDLSIYTEESVEALNAVIASIDRTKTVEEQQAVDAYAEALENAIAALVRKPVPADYQGVEELLGKIPKDLSIYTEKSVKALNAAKEAIVWDLDDSRQEEVDQSAENLKAALD
;
A
#
# COMPACT_ATOMS: atom_id res chain seq x y z
N MET A 1 32.74 20.68 -30.44
CA MET A 1 33.11 20.73 -31.88
C MET A 1 31.85 20.72 -32.72
N THR A 2 31.77 21.47 -33.82
CA THR A 2 30.57 21.57 -34.69
C THR A 2 30.31 20.32 -35.51
N GLY A 3 31.23 19.35 -35.54
CA GLY A 3 31.16 18.19 -36.42
C GLY A 3 31.13 18.56 -37.89
N ALA A 4 31.77 19.69 -38.26
CA ALA A 4 31.73 20.24 -39.62
C ALA A 4 32.52 19.35 -40.60
N VAL A 5 31.87 18.98 -41.71
CA VAL A 5 32.43 18.23 -42.80
C VAL A 5 32.06 18.94 -44.12
N LEU A 6 33.04 19.16 -44.98
CA LEU A 6 32.80 19.67 -46.33
C LEU A 6 32.62 18.49 -47.28
N ASP A 7 31.43 18.37 -47.88
CA ASP A 7 31.06 17.33 -48.84
C ASP A 7 30.83 18.02 -50.22
N GLY A 8 31.84 18.05 -51.04
CA GLY A 8 31.86 18.84 -52.27
C GLY A 8 31.75 20.34 -51.98
N THR A 9 30.65 20.95 -52.40
CA THR A 9 30.32 22.36 -52.11
C THR A 9 29.41 22.56 -50.91
N ASN A 10 29.00 21.49 -50.21
CA ASN A 10 28.08 21.53 -49.10
C ASN A 10 28.81 21.40 -47.76
N LEU A 11 28.60 22.35 -46.87
CA LEU A 11 29.03 22.27 -45.48
C LEU A 11 27.96 21.55 -44.66
N LYS A 12 28.28 20.34 -44.17
CA LYS A 12 27.46 19.58 -43.22
C LYS A 12 27.93 19.85 -41.79
N VAL A 13 27.01 20.07 -40.86
CA VAL A 13 27.29 20.31 -39.45
C VAL A 13 26.33 19.50 -38.59
N THR A 14 26.78 19.00 -37.44
CA THR A 14 25.97 18.24 -36.48
C THR A 14 25.63 19.02 -35.22
N ASN A 15 26.40 20.07 -34.92
CA ASN A 15 26.21 20.89 -33.72
C ASN A 15 26.32 22.38 -34.06
N ALA A 16 25.69 23.19 -33.25
CA ALA A 16 25.84 24.66 -33.32
C ALA A 16 27.26 25.09 -32.95
N GLY A 17 27.65 26.25 -33.43
CA GLY A 17 28.96 26.84 -33.16
C GLY A 17 29.55 27.57 -34.36
N THR A 18 30.86 27.80 -34.32
CA THR A 18 31.56 28.53 -35.37
C THR A 18 32.44 27.58 -36.20
N VAL A 19 32.28 27.64 -37.51
CA VAL A 19 33.11 26.92 -38.48
C VAL A 19 33.96 27.92 -39.22
N LYS A 20 35.27 27.67 -39.32
CA LYS A 20 36.20 28.42 -40.15
C LYS A 20 36.55 27.62 -41.41
N LEU A 21 36.31 28.20 -42.56
CA LEU A 21 36.63 27.64 -43.86
C LEU A 21 37.77 28.42 -44.47
N LEU A 22 38.81 27.73 -44.89
CA LEU A 22 39.93 28.33 -45.64
C LEU A 22 39.81 27.93 -47.11
N ALA A 23 39.48 28.90 -47.95
CA ALA A 23 39.53 28.72 -49.40
C ALA A 23 40.95 29.06 -49.90
N THR A 24 41.47 28.19 -50.71
CA THR A 24 42.79 28.36 -51.30
C THR A 24 42.71 28.29 -52.82
N ILE A 25 43.19 29.33 -53.52
CA ILE A 25 43.36 29.34 -54.94
C ILE A 25 44.85 29.17 -55.17
N LYS A 26 45.24 28.02 -55.72
CA LYS A 26 46.64 27.71 -56.03
C LYS A 26 47.18 28.66 -57.05
N ASP A 27 48.35 29.17 -56.80
CA ASP A 27 49.03 30.20 -57.66
C ASP A 27 48.17 31.49 -57.85
N GLY A 28 47.16 31.74 -56.93
CA GLY A 28 46.20 32.82 -57.13
C GLY A 28 46.74 34.25 -56.98
N LYS A 29 47.93 34.42 -56.42
CA LYS A 29 48.64 35.72 -56.39
C LYS A 29 49.73 35.85 -57.45
N LYS A 30 50.50 34.81 -57.62
CA LYS A 30 51.55 34.65 -58.66
C LYS A 30 52.01 33.21 -58.62
N THR A 31 52.75 32.73 -59.63
CA THR A 31 53.36 31.41 -59.72
C THR A 31 54.07 31.07 -58.36
N GLY A 32 53.72 29.95 -57.74
CA GLY A 32 54.25 29.49 -56.45
C GLY A 32 53.73 30.21 -55.25
N VAL A 33 52.69 31.11 -55.34
CA VAL A 33 52.13 31.84 -54.26
C VAL A 33 50.60 31.75 -54.29
N ASP A 34 50.02 31.00 -53.36
CA ASP A 34 48.59 30.79 -53.24
C ASP A 34 47.86 32.04 -52.70
N PHE A 35 46.62 32.18 -53.14
CA PHE A 35 45.67 33.11 -52.48
C PHE A 35 44.81 32.33 -51.52
N THR A 36 44.78 32.77 -50.28
CA THR A 36 43.93 32.17 -49.22
C THR A 36 42.93 33.20 -48.67
N GLN A 37 41.69 32.73 -48.42
CA GLN A 37 40.65 33.49 -47.83
C GLN A 37 39.97 32.67 -46.74
N GLU A 38 39.92 33.20 -45.52
CA GLU A 38 39.16 32.61 -44.43
C GLU A 38 37.71 33.11 -44.46
N PHE A 39 36.77 32.18 -44.29
CA PHE A 39 35.36 32.46 -44.10
C PHE A 39 34.93 31.92 -42.74
N THR A 40 34.14 32.71 -42.01
CA THR A 40 33.54 32.30 -40.72
C THR A 40 32.05 32.05 -40.92
N VAL A 41 31.62 30.84 -40.63
CA VAL A 41 30.20 30.42 -40.64
C VAL A 41 29.72 30.22 -39.22
N ILE A 42 28.69 30.96 -38.81
CA ILE A 42 28.05 30.81 -37.51
C ILE A 42 26.82 29.93 -37.67
N VAL A 43 26.85 28.75 -37.04
CA VAL A 43 25.75 27.81 -36.99
C VAL A 43 24.97 28.10 -35.72
N LYS A 44 23.75 28.63 -35.86
CA LYS A 44 22.88 28.94 -34.73
C LYS A 44 22.38 27.68 -34.04
N ALA A 45 22.28 27.70 -32.71
CA ALA A 45 21.66 26.62 -31.94
C ALA A 45 20.14 26.60 -32.11
N ALA A 46 19.55 25.41 -31.98
CA ALA A 46 18.11 25.27 -31.79
C ALA A 46 17.68 25.87 -30.42
N ASP A 47 16.40 26.18 -30.28
CA ASP A 47 15.80 26.66 -29.04
C ASP A 47 15.36 25.45 -28.21
N TYR A 48 15.89 25.33 -26.98
CA TYR A 48 15.60 24.27 -26.02
C TYR A 48 14.62 24.68 -24.93
N THR A 49 13.99 25.85 -25.01
CA THR A 49 13.08 26.36 -23.98
C THR A 49 12.01 25.33 -23.64
N LYS A 50 11.34 24.75 -24.65
CA LYS A 50 10.33 23.71 -24.45
C LYS A 50 10.87 22.43 -23.80
N VAL A 51 12.11 22.04 -24.09
CA VAL A 51 12.76 20.88 -23.46
C VAL A 51 12.99 21.17 -21.98
N THR A 52 13.49 22.35 -21.67
CA THR A 52 13.72 22.79 -20.27
C THR A 52 12.40 22.82 -19.48
N GLU A 53 11.32 23.35 -20.08
CA GLU A 53 9.99 23.37 -19.49
C GLU A 53 9.48 21.94 -19.24
N ALA A 54 9.64 21.03 -20.22
CA ALA A 54 9.20 19.64 -20.07
C ALA A 54 10.00 18.88 -19.00
N LEU A 55 11.33 19.12 -18.92
CA LEU A 55 12.18 18.54 -17.87
C LEU A 55 11.78 19.01 -16.46
N ALA A 56 11.33 20.26 -16.33
CA ALA A 56 10.87 20.83 -15.06
C ALA A 56 9.55 20.19 -14.55
N LEU A 57 8.81 19.50 -15.41
CA LEU A 57 7.60 18.78 -15.05
C LEU A 57 7.87 17.38 -14.46
N ILE A 58 9.11 16.89 -14.54
CA ILE A 58 9.48 15.59 -13.98
C ILE A 58 9.41 15.69 -12.46
N PRO A 59 8.63 14.82 -11.77
CA PRO A 59 8.56 14.80 -10.32
C PRO A 59 9.94 14.57 -9.69
N GLU A 60 10.20 15.21 -8.54
CA GLU A 60 11.46 15.03 -7.81
C GLU A 60 11.60 13.60 -7.26
N ASP A 61 10.51 13.03 -6.75
CA ASP A 61 10.46 11.68 -6.23
C ASP A 61 9.86 10.70 -7.25
N MET A 62 10.72 10.12 -8.06
CA MET A 62 10.33 9.09 -9.04
C MET A 62 10.08 7.71 -8.40
N GLY A 63 10.47 7.50 -7.15
CA GLY A 63 10.25 6.25 -6.42
C GLY A 63 8.78 5.96 -6.09
N ARG A 64 7.91 6.94 -6.25
CA ARG A 64 6.45 6.81 -6.06
C ARG A 64 5.72 6.24 -7.28
N TYR A 65 6.41 6.04 -8.38
CA TYR A 65 5.85 5.56 -9.65
C TYR A 65 6.34 4.16 -10.00
N THR A 66 5.58 3.47 -10.84
CA THR A 66 5.98 2.14 -11.32
C THR A 66 7.30 2.22 -12.09
N GLU A 67 8.13 1.19 -11.95
CA GLU A 67 9.45 1.13 -12.60
C GLU A 67 9.34 1.33 -14.12
N GLU A 68 8.32 0.75 -14.75
CA GLU A 68 8.07 0.87 -16.17
C GLU A 68 7.83 2.33 -16.61
N SER A 69 6.93 3.04 -15.90
CA SER A 69 6.60 4.43 -16.21
C SER A 69 7.74 5.39 -15.90
N ALA A 70 8.47 5.16 -14.79
CA ALA A 70 9.67 5.92 -14.44
C ALA A 70 10.81 5.71 -15.45
N ALA A 71 11.04 4.47 -15.91
CA ALA A 71 12.03 4.17 -16.95
C ALA A 71 11.70 4.83 -18.28
N ALA A 72 10.42 4.97 -18.64
CA ALA A 72 10.00 5.70 -19.84
C ALA A 72 10.38 7.17 -19.79
N VAL A 73 10.22 7.83 -18.63
CA VAL A 73 10.66 9.22 -18.42
C VAL A 73 12.18 9.32 -18.51
N GLN A 74 12.91 8.43 -17.86
CA GLN A 74 14.37 8.43 -17.93
C GLN A 74 14.87 8.22 -19.36
N LYS A 75 14.28 7.30 -20.13
CA LYS A 75 14.59 7.08 -21.53
C LYS A 75 14.35 8.32 -22.41
N ALA A 76 13.24 9.03 -22.18
CA ALA A 76 12.94 10.26 -22.90
C ALA A 76 13.95 11.36 -22.58
N LYS A 77 14.36 11.48 -21.31
CA LYS A 77 15.40 12.42 -20.85
C LYS A 77 16.76 12.10 -21.48
N ASP A 78 17.18 10.84 -21.48
CA ASP A 78 18.49 10.41 -22.00
C ASP A 78 18.59 10.54 -23.52
N ALA A 79 17.45 10.57 -24.22
CA ALA A 79 17.41 10.78 -25.66
C ALA A 79 17.74 12.21 -26.10
N VAL A 80 17.69 13.18 -25.18
CA VAL A 80 17.93 14.61 -25.48
C VAL A 80 19.38 14.80 -25.87
N LYS A 81 19.59 15.25 -27.13
CA LYS A 81 20.91 15.68 -27.62
C LYS A 81 21.00 17.19 -27.49
N GLU A 82 22.06 17.64 -26.86
CA GLU A 82 22.30 19.07 -26.65
C GLU A 82 22.97 19.71 -27.88
N ASN A 83 22.85 21.03 -27.99
CA ASN A 83 23.59 21.86 -28.96
C ASN A 83 23.34 21.54 -30.43
N LEU A 84 22.16 21.02 -30.78
CA LEU A 84 21.76 20.83 -32.15
C LEU A 84 21.65 22.17 -32.91
N PRO A 85 21.92 22.22 -34.21
CA PRO A 85 21.74 23.42 -35.03
C PRO A 85 20.25 23.78 -35.17
N SER A 86 19.94 25.03 -35.42
CA SER A 86 18.56 25.53 -35.58
C SER A 86 17.78 24.82 -36.69
N ALA A 87 18.46 24.20 -37.66
CA ALA A 87 17.83 23.37 -38.68
C ALA A 87 17.18 22.11 -38.10
N GLU A 88 17.62 21.66 -36.91
CA GLU A 88 17.08 20.52 -36.15
C GLU A 88 16.04 20.92 -35.10
N GLN A 89 15.42 22.09 -35.23
CA GLN A 89 14.45 22.59 -34.26
C GLN A 89 13.27 21.61 -34.08
N GLU A 90 12.82 20.94 -35.13
CA GLU A 90 11.74 19.95 -35.07
C GLU A 90 12.16 18.74 -34.23
N THR A 91 13.38 18.26 -34.37
CA THR A 91 13.96 17.20 -33.53
C THR A 91 13.99 17.62 -32.06
N VAL A 92 14.39 18.86 -31.75
CA VAL A 92 14.39 19.39 -30.38
C VAL A 92 12.97 19.50 -29.82
N ASN A 93 12.01 19.97 -30.61
CA ASN A 93 10.59 19.96 -30.21
C ASN A 93 10.07 18.55 -29.95
N GLY A 94 10.54 17.55 -30.71
CA GLY A 94 10.22 16.13 -30.50
C GLY A 94 10.70 15.61 -29.15
N TYR A 95 11.87 16.04 -28.65
CA TYR A 95 12.33 15.69 -27.30
C TYR A 95 11.39 16.22 -26.22
N ALA A 96 10.97 17.49 -26.32
CA ALA A 96 10.02 18.08 -25.38
C ALA A 96 8.70 17.31 -25.34
N ALA A 97 8.16 16.96 -26.53
CA ALA A 97 6.93 16.18 -26.64
C ALA A 97 7.07 14.77 -26.07
N ALA A 98 8.21 14.10 -26.28
CA ALA A 98 8.47 12.77 -25.73
C ALA A 98 8.53 12.78 -24.20
N ILE A 99 9.23 13.76 -23.61
CA ILE A 99 9.31 13.94 -22.15
C ILE A 99 7.91 14.20 -21.60
N GLN A 100 7.16 15.14 -22.17
CA GLN A 100 5.80 15.47 -21.75
C GLN A 100 4.88 14.24 -21.81
N THR A 101 4.96 13.45 -22.88
CA THR A 101 4.18 12.22 -23.02
C THR A 101 4.52 11.20 -21.94
N ALA A 102 5.81 11.01 -21.67
CA ALA A 102 6.28 10.08 -20.64
C ALA A 102 5.85 10.54 -19.22
N VAL A 103 5.94 11.84 -18.92
CA VAL A 103 5.50 12.40 -17.63
C VAL A 103 3.99 12.25 -17.46
N ASN A 104 3.20 12.50 -18.50
CA ASN A 104 1.73 12.33 -18.45
C ASN A 104 1.30 10.85 -18.32
N ALA A 105 2.17 9.92 -18.65
CA ALA A 105 1.95 8.47 -18.56
C ALA A 105 2.47 7.87 -17.24
N LEU A 106 2.96 8.70 -16.30
CA LEU A 106 3.41 8.21 -15.00
C LEU A 106 2.26 7.54 -14.24
N THR A 107 2.54 6.34 -13.72
CA THR A 107 1.58 5.54 -12.95
C THR A 107 2.10 5.37 -11.53
N LEU A 108 1.32 5.79 -10.53
CA LEU A 108 1.68 5.64 -9.12
C LEU A 108 1.77 4.15 -8.74
N LEU A 109 2.66 3.85 -7.80
CA LEU A 109 2.67 2.56 -7.11
C LEU A 109 1.38 2.36 -6.31
N GLY A 110 0.94 1.10 -6.17
CA GLY A 110 -0.11 0.75 -5.21
C GLY A 110 0.34 1.01 -3.78
N ALA A 111 -0.60 1.23 -2.87
CA ALA A 111 -0.32 1.30 -1.45
C ALA A 111 0.16 -0.06 -0.90
N ASP A 112 0.86 -0.04 0.22
CA ASP A 112 1.31 -1.24 0.93
C ASP A 112 0.20 -1.73 1.88
N TYR A 113 -0.30 -2.95 1.65
CA TYR A 113 -1.34 -3.61 2.45
C TYR A 113 -0.79 -4.67 3.40
N THR A 114 0.53 -4.77 3.57
CA THR A 114 1.17 -5.83 4.38
C THR A 114 0.60 -5.87 5.80
N GLU A 115 0.40 -4.71 6.43
CA GLU A 115 -0.15 -4.62 7.78
C GLU A 115 -1.63 -5.01 7.82
N VAL A 116 -2.42 -4.57 6.84
CA VAL A 116 -3.83 -4.98 6.70
C VAL A 116 -3.95 -6.50 6.57
N ASP A 117 -3.10 -7.11 5.75
CA ASP A 117 -3.10 -8.56 5.52
C ASP A 117 -2.65 -9.32 6.78
N ALA A 118 -1.68 -8.78 7.53
CA ALA A 118 -1.24 -9.34 8.80
C ALA A 118 -2.34 -9.29 9.87
N VAL A 119 -3.15 -8.23 9.90
CA VAL A 119 -4.29 -8.11 10.83
C VAL A 119 -5.45 -9.01 10.38
N LEU A 120 -5.76 -9.08 9.07
CA LEU A 120 -6.77 -10.00 8.54
C LEU A 120 -6.46 -11.46 8.90
N ALA A 121 -5.20 -11.85 8.93
CA ALA A 121 -4.79 -13.19 9.34
C ALA A 121 -5.05 -13.48 10.83
N LYS A 122 -5.29 -12.47 11.67
CA LYS A 122 -5.66 -12.61 13.09
C LYS A 122 -7.17 -12.80 13.31
N VAL A 123 -7.99 -12.65 12.26
CA VAL A 123 -9.44 -12.89 12.36
C VAL A 123 -9.66 -14.34 12.76
N PRO A 124 -10.48 -14.62 13.83
CA PRO A 124 -10.76 -15.98 14.26
C PRO A 124 -11.37 -16.83 13.12
N GLY A 125 -10.87 -18.08 12.96
CA GLY A 125 -11.36 -18.98 11.93
C GLY A 125 -12.79 -19.47 12.17
N ASP A 126 -13.25 -19.47 13.42
CA ASP A 126 -14.63 -19.78 13.79
C ASP A 126 -15.29 -18.55 14.43
N LEU A 127 -16.13 -17.90 13.67
CA LEU A 127 -16.92 -16.76 14.11
C LEU A 127 -18.28 -17.16 14.72
N SER A 128 -18.66 -18.44 14.67
CA SER A 128 -19.98 -18.91 15.16
C SER A 128 -20.14 -18.77 16.67
N ILE A 129 -19.02 -18.69 17.41
CA ILE A 129 -18.98 -18.54 18.86
C ILE A 129 -19.18 -17.09 19.32
N TYR A 130 -19.19 -16.13 18.39
CA TYR A 130 -19.39 -14.71 18.69
C TYR A 130 -20.82 -14.26 18.37
N THR A 131 -21.26 -13.14 18.97
CA THR A 131 -22.57 -12.56 18.70
C THR A 131 -22.66 -12.07 17.26
N GLU A 132 -23.86 -12.19 16.66
CA GLU A 132 -24.12 -11.80 15.28
C GLU A 132 -23.75 -10.32 15.03
N GLU A 133 -24.15 -9.44 15.95
CA GLU A 133 -23.88 -8.00 15.89
C GLU A 133 -22.37 -7.70 15.81
N SER A 134 -21.54 -8.34 16.65
CA SER A 134 -20.10 -8.13 16.65
C SER A 134 -19.42 -8.70 15.39
N VAL A 135 -19.92 -9.81 14.85
CA VAL A 135 -19.45 -10.41 13.60
C VAL A 135 -19.86 -9.57 12.39
N GLU A 136 -21.06 -9.03 12.37
CA GLU A 136 -21.51 -8.10 11.32
C GLU A 136 -20.66 -6.83 11.29
N ALA A 137 -20.34 -6.26 12.47
CA ALA A 137 -19.47 -5.10 12.56
C ALA A 137 -18.05 -5.39 11.99
N LEU A 138 -17.47 -6.54 12.33
CA LEU A 138 -16.20 -6.97 11.76
C LEU A 138 -16.27 -7.15 10.23
N ASN A 139 -17.31 -7.82 9.74
CA ASN A 139 -17.50 -8.04 8.30
C ASN A 139 -17.69 -6.72 7.54
N ALA A 140 -18.36 -5.74 8.14
CA ALA A 140 -18.52 -4.40 7.54
C ALA A 140 -17.16 -3.70 7.38
N VAL A 141 -16.27 -3.80 8.38
CA VAL A 141 -14.90 -3.26 8.28
C VAL A 141 -14.11 -3.98 7.17
N ILE A 142 -14.15 -5.32 7.14
CA ILE A 142 -13.48 -6.10 6.08
C ILE A 142 -13.97 -5.68 4.69
N ALA A 143 -15.29 -5.53 4.52
CA ALA A 143 -15.88 -5.13 3.25
C ALA A 143 -15.55 -3.69 2.83
N SER A 144 -15.17 -2.83 3.78
CA SER A 144 -14.78 -1.44 3.50
C SER A 144 -13.37 -1.27 2.95
N ILE A 145 -12.54 -2.33 2.95
CA ILE A 145 -11.15 -2.28 2.50
C ILE A 145 -11.11 -2.12 0.98
N ASP A 146 -10.70 -0.94 0.54
CA ASP A 146 -10.45 -0.64 -0.88
C ASP A 146 -8.98 -0.95 -1.22
N ARG A 147 -8.78 -1.97 -2.07
CA ARG A 147 -7.45 -2.43 -2.50
C ARG A 147 -6.91 -1.73 -3.76
N THR A 148 -7.58 -0.68 -4.22
CA THR A 148 -7.16 0.08 -5.41
C THR A 148 -6.37 1.33 -5.06
N LYS A 149 -6.13 1.59 -3.79
CA LYS A 149 -5.43 2.78 -3.31
C LYS A 149 -3.97 2.79 -3.73
N THR A 150 -3.47 4.00 -3.96
CA THR A 150 -2.09 4.24 -4.34
C THR A 150 -1.24 4.64 -3.13
N VAL A 151 0.09 4.70 -3.34
CA VAL A 151 1.06 5.14 -2.32
C VAL A 151 0.74 6.51 -1.73
N GLU A 152 0.01 7.37 -2.44
CA GLU A 152 -0.44 8.68 -1.93
C GLU A 152 -1.53 8.57 -0.88
N GLU A 153 -2.23 7.43 -0.85
CA GLU A 153 -3.32 7.14 0.07
C GLU A 153 -2.90 6.13 1.16
N GLN A 154 -1.59 5.94 1.39
CA GLN A 154 -1.08 4.97 2.36
C GLN A 154 -1.69 5.17 3.75
N GLN A 155 -1.84 6.40 4.21
CA GLN A 155 -2.47 6.69 5.51
C GLN A 155 -3.91 6.14 5.62
N ALA A 156 -4.66 6.13 4.51
CA ALA A 156 -6.00 5.55 4.50
C ALA A 156 -5.95 4.01 4.57
N VAL A 157 -4.89 3.39 4.01
CA VAL A 157 -4.67 1.94 4.11
C VAL A 157 -4.25 1.56 5.54
N ASP A 158 -3.38 2.35 6.18
CA ASP A 158 -2.97 2.14 7.57
C ASP A 158 -4.19 2.20 8.53
N ALA A 159 -5.14 3.11 8.25
CA ALA A 159 -6.38 3.22 9.02
C ALA A 159 -7.28 1.96 8.88
N TYR A 160 -7.22 1.20 7.79
CA TYR A 160 -7.92 -0.08 7.69
C TYR A 160 -7.35 -1.12 8.66
N ALA A 161 -6.02 -1.17 8.83
CA ALA A 161 -5.39 -2.08 9.80
C ALA A 161 -5.85 -1.76 11.22
N GLU A 162 -5.85 -0.50 11.62
CA GLU A 162 -6.35 -0.05 12.93
C GLU A 162 -7.83 -0.38 13.12
N ALA A 163 -8.67 -0.09 12.11
CA ALA A 163 -10.10 -0.41 12.18
C ALA A 163 -10.36 -1.91 12.31
N LEU A 164 -9.60 -2.75 11.63
CA LEU A 164 -9.66 -4.20 11.75
C LEU A 164 -9.25 -4.69 13.14
N GLU A 165 -8.14 -4.18 13.69
CA GLU A 165 -7.70 -4.54 15.05
C GLU A 165 -8.77 -4.20 16.08
N ASN A 166 -9.37 -3.01 15.97
CA ASN A 166 -10.46 -2.58 16.84
C ASN A 166 -11.70 -3.48 16.69
N ALA A 167 -12.07 -3.85 15.46
CA ALA A 167 -13.21 -4.72 15.20
C ALA A 167 -12.99 -6.15 15.71
N ILE A 168 -11.77 -6.69 15.58
CA ILE A 168 -11.41 -8.00 16.15
C ILE A 168 -11.45 -7.94 17.68
N ALA A 169 -10.91 -6.89 18.29
CA ALA A 169 -10.94 -6.70 19.75
C ALA A 169 -12.35 -6.50 20.29
N ALA A 170 -13.28 -5.99 19.47
CA ALA A 170 -14.68 -5.78 19.83
C ALA A 170 -15.57 -7.02 19.64
N LEU A 171 -15.02 -8.17 19.22
CA LEU A 171 -15.79 -9.41 19.13
C LEU A 171 -16.30 -9.85 20.49
N VAL A 172 -17.62 -10.02 20.60
CA VAL A 172 -18.31 -10.44 21.83
C VAL A 172 -18.69 -11.91 21.72
N ARG A 173 -18.15 -12.73 22.63
CA ARG A 173 -18.47 -14.15 22.67
C ARG A 173 -19.94 -14.38 23.08
N LYS A 174 -20.63 -15.29 22.41
CA LYS A 174 -21.95 -15.73 22.81
C LYS A 174 -21.88 -16.37 24.19
N PRO A 175 -22.85 -16.09 25.09
CA PRO A 175 -22.92 -16.80 26.35
C PRO A 175 -23.12 -18.30 26.10
N VAL A 176 -22.30 -19.13 26.70
CA VAL A 176 -22.47 -20.59 26.75
C VAL A 176 -23.05 -20.94 28.09
N PRO A 177 -24.11 -21.77 28.18
CA PRO A 177 -24.64 -22.20 29.47
C PRO A 177 -23.56 -22.85 30.35
N ALA A 178 -23.56 -22.55 31.63
CA ALA A 178 -22.69 -23.23 32.58
C ALA A 178 -23.04 -24.73 32.65
N ASP A 179 -22.06 -25.55 33.01
CA ASP A 179 -22.26 -27.00 33.22
C ASP A 179 -22.82 -27.30 34.58
N TYR A 180 -24.07 -27.74 34.62
CA TYR A 180 -24.80 -28.13 35.86
C TYR A 180 -24.74 -29.63 36.15
N GLN A 181 -23.99 -30.44 35.38
CA GLN A 181 -23.99 -31.90 35.55
C GLN A 181 -23.69 -32.31 36.99
N GLY A 182 -22.70 -31.68 37.65
CA GLY A 182 -22.36 -31.97 39.04
C GLY A 182 -23.52 -31.68 40.04
N VAL A 183 -24.25 -30.60 39.82
CA VAL A 183 -25.42 -30.23 40.61
C VAL A 183 -26.58 -31.21 40.38
N GLU A 184 -26.86 -31.54 39.12
CA GLU A 184 -27.95 -32.46 38.75
C GLU A 184 -27.73 -33.87 39.28
N GLU A 185 -26.48 -34.37 39.20
CA GLU A 185 -26.12 -35.68 39.79
C GLU A 185 -26.34 -35.74 41.28
N LEU A 186 -26.01 -34.65 42.00
CA LEU A 186 -26.24 -34.58 43.46
C LEU A 186 -27.73 -34.44 43.82
N LEU A 187 -28.48 -33.65 43.04
CA LEU A 187 -29.93 -33.58 43.19
C LEU A 187 -30.60 -34.94 42.99
N GLY A 188 -30.09 -35.73 42.04
CA GLY A 188 -30.56 -37.12 41.79
C GLY A 188 -30.27 -38.07 42.93
N LYS A 189 -29.28 -37.82 43.78
CA LYS A 189 -28.93 -38.63 44.96
C LYS A 189 -29.78 -38.30 46.21
N ILE A 190 -30.59 -37.27 46.17
CA ILE A 190 -31.44 -36.89 47.31
C ILE A 190 -32.46 -38.00 47.56
N PRO A 191 -32.57 -38.55 48.82
CA PRO A 191 -33.54 -39.54 49.14
C PRO A 191 -34.99 -39.02 48.97
N LYS A 192 -35.87 -39.84 48.41
CA LYS A 192 -37.28 -39.46 48.21
C LYS A 192 -38.04 -39.30 49.52
N ASP A 193 -37.64 -40.07 50.55
CA ASP A 193 -38.22 -39.99 51.91
C ASP A 193 -37.25 -39.37 52.88
N LEU A 194 -37.52 -38.13 53.28
CA LEU A 194 -36.72 -37.33 54.20
C LEU A 194 -37.19 -37.41 55.64
N SER A 195 -38.26 -38.15 55.91
CA SER A 195 -38.86 -38.25 57.25
C SER A 195 -37.99 -38.98 58.30
N ILE A 196 -37.01 -39.76 57.82
CA ILE A 196 -36.05 -40.50 58.65
C ILE A 196 -34.84 -39.69 59.10
N TYR A 197 -34.67 -38.46 58.57
CA TYR A 197 -33.58 -37.58 58.88
C TYR A 197 -33.96 -36.51 59.88
N THR A 198 -32.95 -35.85 60.48
CA THR A 198 -33.24 -34.80 61.48
C THR A 198 -33.76 -33.53 60.78
N GLU A 199 -34.63 -32.78 61.48
CA GLU A 199 -35.13 -31.50 60.94
C GLU A 199 -34.00 -30.53 60.57
N LYS A 200 -32.91 -30.56 61.36
CA LYS A 200 -31.73 -29.72 61.09
C LYS A 200 -31.04 -30.09 59.72
N SER A 201 -30.84 -31.37 59.42
CA SER A 201 -30.22 -31.80 58.15
C SER A 201 -31.14 -31.58 56.96
N VAL A 202 -32.42 -31.81 57.10
CA VAL A 202 -33.40 -31.50 56.02
C VAL A 202 -33.46 -30.01 55.73
N LYS A 203 -33.38 -29.16 56.75
CA LYS A 203 -33.35 -27.71 56.60
C LYS A 203 -32.06 -27.25 55.87
N ALA A 204 -30.90 -27.83 56.21
CA ALA A 204 -29.64 -27.52 55.56
C ALA A 204 -29.68 -27.93 54.08
N LEU A 205 -30.20 -29.12 53.77
CA LEU A 205 -30.36 -29.61 52.39
C LEU A 205 -31.29 -28.69 51.56
N ASN A 206 -32.46 -28.31 52.17
CA ASN A 206 -33.37 -27.40 51.43
C ASN A 206 -32.73 -26.03 51.18
N ALA A 207 -32.01 -25.48 52.18
CA ALA A 207 -31.29 -24.21 51.99
C ALA A 207 -30.23 -24.30 50.87
N ALA A 208 -29.48 -25.41 50.78
CA ALA A 208 -28.50 -25.64 49.70
C ALA A 208 -29.20 -25.75 48.35
N LYS A 209 -30.35 -26.41 48.25
CA LYS A 209 -31.15 -26.49 47.01
C LYS A 209 -31.69 -25.12 46.57
N GLU A 210 -32.21 -24.35 47.50
CA GLU A 210 -32.77 -23.01 47.22
C GLU A 210 -31.69 -21.99 46.82
N ALA A 211 -30.43 -22.22 47.25
CA ALA A 211 -29.30 -21.37 46.91
C ALA A 211 -28.75 -21.63 45.49
N ILE A 212 -29.18 -22.68 44.78
CA ILE A 212 -28.74 -22.96 43.42
C ILE A 212 -29.27 -21.86 42.47
N VAL A 213 -28.37 -21.12 41.84
CA VAL A 213 -28.72 -20.15 40.78
C VAL A 213 -28.65 -20.88 39.45
N TRP A 214 -29.76 -20.96 38.75
CA TRP A 214 -29.86 -21.56 37.41
C TRP A 214 -29.64 -20.54 36.31
N ASP A 215 -29.45 -21.00 35.07
CA ASP A 215 -29.31 -20.17 33.86
C ASP A 215 -28.08 -19.25 33.86
N LEU A 216 -27.02 -19.66 34.58
CA LEU A 216 -25.73 -19.00 34.50
C LEU A 216 -25.01 -19.40 33.23
N ASP A 217 -24.12 -18.51 32.75
CA ASP A 217 -23.19 -18.80 31.67
C ASP A 217 -21.85 -19.35 32.20
N ASP A 218 -21.01 -19.79 31.28
CA ASP A 218 -19.72 -20.42 31.57
C ASP A 218 -18.72 -19.48 32.30
N SER A 219 -18.90 -18.16 32.23
CA SER A 219 -18.08 -17.20 32.98
C SER A 219 -18.35 -17.26 34.49
N ARG A 220 -19.50 -17.85 34.86
CA ARG A 220 -19.92 -18.05 36.25
C ARG A 220 -19.93 -19.53 36.67
N GLN A 221 -19.15 -20.38 35.97
CA GLN A 221 -19.05 -21.83 36.29
C GLN A 221 -18.64 -22.06 37.74
N GLU A 222 -17.75 -21.24 38.31
CA GLU A 222 -17.31 -21.35 39.70
C GLU A 222 -18.47 -21.26 40.71
N GLU A 223 -19.52 -20.48 40.41
CA GLU A 223 -20.71 -20.39 41.26
C GLU A 223 -21.57 -21.64 41.19
N VAL A 224 -21.63 -22.28 40.03
CA VAL A 224 -22.31 -23.58 39.85
C VAL A 224 -21.55 -24.67 40.60
N ASP A 225 -20.23 -24.68 40.49
CA ASP A 225 -19.37 -25.65 41.19
C ASP A 225 -19.50 -25.49 42.72
N GLN A 226 -19.52 -24.24 43.22
CA GLN A 226 -19.74 -23.97 44.62
C GLN A 226 -21.14 -24.45 45.09
N SER A 227 -22.17 -24.33 44.24
CA SER A 227 -23.50 -24.85 44.53
C SER A 227 -23.50 -26.38 44.64
N ALA A 228 -22.72 -27.07 43.79
CA ALA A 228 -22.53 -28.53 43.90
C ALA A 228 -21.81 -28.89 45.18
N GLU A 229 -20.76 -28.19 45.59
CA GLU A 229 -20.06 -28.44 46.87
C GLU A 229 -20.97 -28.22 48.07
N ASN A 230 -21.75 -27.13 48.08
CA ASN A 230 -22.72 -26.84 49.17
C ASN A 230 -23.79 -27.95 49.24
N LEU A 231 -24.31 -28.42 48.11
CA LEU A 231 -25.28 -29.48 48.05
C LEU A 231 -24.69 -30.81 48.53
N LYS A 232 -23.44 -31.10 48.15
CA LYS A 232 -22.72 -32.29 48.63
C LYS A 232 -22.54 -32.26 50.15
N ALA A 233 -22.08 -31.14 50.69
CA ALA A 233 -21.88 -30.99 52.15
C ALA A 233 -23.21 -31.11 52.96
N ALA A 234 -24.36 -30.82 52.34
CA ALA A 234 -25.65 -30.98 52.93
C ALA A 234 -26.22 -32.43 52.84
N LEU A 235 -25.66 -33.25 51.94
CA LEU A 235 -25.99 -34.66 51.75
C LEU A 235 -25.14 -35.60 52.64
N ASP A 236 -23.93 -35.21 53.00
CA ASP A 236 -22.99 -35.94 53.87
C ASP A 236 -23.40 -35.73 55.36
#